data_6f2e9374afe2fd5bc71d1d71bfffa687
#
_entry.id   6f2e9374afe2fd5bc71d1d71bfffa687
#
_cell.length_a   1.000
_cell.length_b   1.000
_cell.length_c   1.000
_cell.angle_alpha   90.00
_cell.angle_beta   90.00
_cell.angle_gamma   90.00
#
_symmetry.space_group_name_H-M   'P 1'
#
loop_
_entity.id
_entity.type
_entity.pdbx_description
1 polymer ?
#
loop_
_entity_poly.entity_id
_entity_poly.type
_entity_poly.pdbx_seq_one_letter_code
_entity_poly.pdbx_strand_id
1 'polypeptide(L)'
;MKRKVLLLSLAIVLIFSLVGCWTIPYEPEWDRAEQEVYSYWKAIINRQYELAKCYCITGGIWDYKVDEWEEYINTNSEGEASVVIYGPVFYEETEVIGDNATVYARIITDITPFPGSNLHEGDVFEYEIELLKQNYPPGDWELK
;
A
#
# COMPACT_ATOMS: atom_id res chain seq x y z
N MET A 1 3.84 -24.65 54.35
CA MET A 1 4.09 -23.41 53.60
C MET A 1 4.45 -23.63 52.12
N LYS A 2 5.35 -24.56 51.80
CA LYS A 2 5.82 -24.78 50.40
C LYS A 2 4.73 -25.13 49.37
N ARG A 3 3.70 -25.93 49.76
CA ARG A 3 2.58 -26.28 48.85
C ARG A 3 1.65 -25.12 48.51
N LYS A 4 1.44 -24.16 49.41
CA LYS A 4 0.58 -22.97 49.14
C LYS A 4 1.26 -21.98 48.19
N VAL A 5 2.57 -21.85 48.30
CA VAL A 5 3.36 -20.99 47.40
C VAL A 5 3.38 -21.60 45.98
N LEU A 6 3.51 -22.92 45.87
CA LEU A 6 3.50 -23.61 44.55
C LEU A 6 2.14 -23.49 43.84
N LEU A 7 1.04 -23.60 44.58
CA LEU A 7 -0.31 -23.39 43.99
C LEU A 7 -0.57 -21.96 43.57
N LEU A 8 -0.03 -20.99 44.33
CA LEU A 8 -0.17 -19.57 43.98
C LEU A 8 0.62 -19.23 42.73
N SER A 9 1.84 -19.75 42.57
CA SER A 9 2.67 -19.56 41.38
C SER A 9 2.05 -20.19 40.13
N LEU A 10 1.45 -21.40 40.28
CA LEU A 10 0.77 -22.07 39.16
C LEU A 10 -0.48 -21.31 38.71
N ALA A 11 -1.25 -20.73 39.64
CA ALA A 11 -2.42 -19.92 39.35
C ALA A 11 -2.04 -18.61 38.60
N ILE A 12 -0.93 -17.97 38.98
CA ILE A 12 -0.45 -16.76 38.31
C ILE A 12 0.00 -17.08 36.87
N VAL A 13 0.72 -18.18 36.64
CA VAL A 13 1.13 -18.60 35.28
C VAL A 13 -0.09 -18.91 34.41
N LEU A 14 -1.12 -19.57 34.97
CA LEU A 14 -2.37 -19.85 34.24
C LEU A 14 -3.14 -18.55 33.85
N ILE A 15 -3.16 -17.55 34.75
CA ILE A 15 -3.81 -16.26 34.46
C ILE A 15 -3.07 -15.54 33.37
N PHE A 16 -1.73 -15.50 33.35
CA PHE A 16 -0.95 -14.88 32.28
C PHE A 16 -1.08 -15.61 30.94
N SER A 17 -1.26 -16.93 30.93
CA SER A 17 -1.50 -17.68 29.69
C SER A 17 -2.92 -17.47 29.10
N LEU A 18 -3.90 -17.12 29.94
CA LEU A 18 -5.28 -16.83 29.49
C LEU A 18 -5.47 -15.37 29.05
N VAL A 19 -4.65 -14.46 29.56
CA VAL A 19 -4.68 -13.02 29.13
C VAL A 19 -3.89 -12.81 27.84
N GLY A 20 -3.13 -13.80 27.41
CA GLY A 20 -2.32 -13.75 26.17
C GLY A 20 -3.09 -14.04 24.87
N CYS A 21 -4.42 -14.01 24.85
CA CYS A 21 -5.14 -13.81 23.61
C CYS A 21 -4.95 -12.35 23.17
N TRP A 22 -3.85 -12.10 22.53
CA TRP A 22 -3.67 -10.90 21.71
C TRP A 22 -4.76 -10.99 20.63
N THR A 23 -5.83 -10.25 20.80
CA THR A 23 -6.72 -9.94 19.70
C THR A 23 -5.85 -9.19 18.70
N ILE A 24 -5.41 -9.88 17.64
CA ILE A 24 -4.86 -9.20 16.48
C ILE A 24 -5.94 -8.19 16.09
N PRO A 25 -5.64 -6.88 16.10
CA PRO A 25 -6.64 -5.89 15.71
C PRO A 25 -7.16 -6.30 14.33
N TYR A 26 -8.47 -6.48 14.22
CA TYR A 26 -9.11 -6.77 12.95
C TYR A 26 -8.95 -5.51 12.09
N GLU A 27 -8.06 -5.58 11.11
CA GLU A 27 -7.97 -4.53 10.09
C GLU A 27 -9.12 -4.73 9.11
N PRO A 28 -9.93 -3.69 8.89
CA PRO A 28 -11.02 -3.75 7.92
C PRO A 28 -10.48 -4.09 6.52
N GLU A 29 -11.26 -4.82 5.74
CA GLU A 29 -10.86 -5.21 4.37
C GLU A 29 -10.57 -4.00 3.46
N TRP A 30 -11.29 -2.90 3.64
CA TRP A 30 -11.04 -1.65 2.91
C TRP A 30 -9.67 -1.03 3.23
N ASP A 31 -9.24 -1.08 4.49
CA ASP A 31 -7.94 -0.57 4.92
C ASP A 31 -6.80 -1.39 4.31
N ARG A 32 -6.98 -2.71 4.24
CA ARG A 32 -6.02 -3.60 3.57
C ARG A 32 -5.93 -3.34 2.07
N ALA A 33 -7.05 -3.10 1.39
CA ALA A 33 -7.05 -2.74 -0.03
C ALA A 33 -6.31 -1.41 -0.28
N GLU A 34 -6.53 -0.40 0.57
CA GLU A 34 -5.80 0.87 0.50
C GLU A 34 -4.30 0.70 0.78
N GLN A 35 -3.91 -0.18 1.71
CA GLN A 35 -2.51 -0.49 2.00
C GLN A 35 -1.78 -1.10 0.79
N GLU A 36 -2.43 -1.96 0.01
CA GLU A 36 -1.84 -2.51 -1.21
C GLU A 36 -1.64 -1.43 -2.27
N VAL A 37 -2.65 -0.57 -2.49
CA VAL A 37 -2.53 0.58 -3.39
C VAL A 37 -1.42 1.53 -2.92
N TYR A 38 -1.34 1.79 -1.61
CA TYR A 38 -0.27 2.61 -1.05
C TYR A 38 1.11 1.99 -1.29
N SER A 39 1.25 0.67 -1.09
CA SER A 39 2.50 -0.06 -1.27
C SER A 39 2.95 -0.06 -2.73
N TYR A 40 2.02 -0.25 -3.67
CA TYR A 40 2.25 -0.12 -5.10
C TYR A 40 2.82 1.27 -5.45
N TRP A 41 2.13 2.34 -5.05
CA TRP A 41 2.57 3.70 -5.35
C TRP A 41 3.89 4.06 -4.67
N LYS A 42 4.10 3.59 -3.45
CA LYS A 42 5.37 3.76 -2.76
C LYS A 42 6.54 3.12 -3.51
N ALA A 43 6.32 1.96 -4.12
CA ALA A 43 7.33 1.31 -4.96
C ALA A 43 7.61 2.15 -6.24
N ILE A 44 6.59 2.67 -6.93
CA ILE A 44 6.74 3.59 -8.07
C ILE A 44 7.54 4.84 -7.68
N ILE A 45 7.15 5.51 -6.58
CA ILE A 45 7.81 6.72 -6.07
C ILE A 45 9.30 6.46 -5.79
N ASN A 46 9.63 5.29 -5.27
CA ASN A 46 11.00 4.87 -4.98
C ASN A 46 11.75 4.28 -6.19
N ARG A 47 11.18 4.30 -7.38
CA ARG A 47 11.75 3.71 -8.61
C ARG A 47 11.99 2.19 -8.51
N GLN A 48 11.22 1.51 -7.68
CA GLN A 48 11.28 0.05 -7.46
C GLN A 48 10.22 -0.64 -8.33
N TYR A 49 10.35 -0.52 -9.66
CA TYR A 49 9.33 -0.95 -10.62
C TYR A 49 9.03 -2.45 -10.56
N GLU A 50 10.05 -3.29 -10.42
CA GLU A 50 9.85 -4.74 -10.24
C GLU A 50 9.07 -5.07 -8.95
N LEU A 51 9.29 -4.29 -7.88
CA LEU A 51 8.51 -4.43 -6.65
C LEU A 51 7.05 -3.97 -6.86
N ALA A 52 6.84 -2.87 -7.62
CA ALA A 52 5.49 -2.40 -7.92
C ALA A 52 4.68 -3.47 -8.69
N LYS A 53 5.30 -4.17 -9.63
CA LYS A 53 4.67 -5.29 -10.37
C LYS A 53 4.26 -6.45 -9.47
N CYS A 54 4.93 -6.65 -8.32
CA CYS A 54 4.54 -7.70 -7.37
C CYS A 54 3.19 -7.44 -6.67
N TYR A 55 2.68 -6.21 -6.71
CA TYR A 55 1.35 -5.86 -6.18
C TYR A 55 0.24 -5.99 -7.22
N CYS A 56 0.58 -6.35 -8.46
CA CYS A 56 -0.35 -6.40 -9.59
C CYS A 56 -0.59 -7.83 -10.06
N ILE A 57 -1.78 -8.06 -10.60
CA ILE A 57 -2.02 -9.28 -11.38
C ILE A 57 -1.14 -9.23 -12.62
N THR A 58 -0.29 -10.23 -12.79
CA THR A 58 0.63 -10.33 -13.94
C THR A 58 -0.12 -10.24 -15.26
N GLY A 59 0.27 -9.30 -16.11
CA GLY A 59 -0.40 -9.00 -17.38
C GLY A 59 -1.73 -8.24 -17.23
N GLY A 60 -2.07 -7.78 -16.04
CA GLY A 60 -3.19 -6.88 -15.78
C GLY A 60 -2.89 -5.43 -16.17
N ILE A 61 -3.90 -4.58 -16.08
CA ILE A 61 -3.79 -3.16 -16.46
C ILE A 61 -2.71 -2.47 -15.64
N TRP A 62 -2.65 -2.74 -14.33
CA TRP A 62 -1.71 -2.09 -13.41
C TRP A 62 -0.28 -2.58 -13.55
N ASP A 63 -0.05 -3.82 -14.03
CA ASP A 63 1.27 -4.32 -14.41
C ASP A 63 1.86 -3.48 -15.57
N TYR A 64 1.05 -3.21 -16.61
CA TYR A 64 1.45 -2.30 -17.71
C TYR A 64 1.60 -0.85 -17.27
N LYS A 65 0.80 -0.39 -16.31
CA LYS A 65 0.91 0.97 -15.76
C LYS A 65 2.25 1.22 -15.09
N VAL A 66 2.91 0.21 -14.56
CA VAL A 66 4.27 0.34 -14.01
C VAL A 66 5.24 0.80 -15.10
N ASP A 67 5.18 0.19 -16.29
CA ASP A 67 6.05 0.53 -17.41
C ASP A 67 5.74 1.94 -17.93
N GLU A 68 4.45 2.34 -18.01
CA GLU A 68 4.05 3.69 -18.38
C GLU A 68 4.59 4.74 -17.39
N TRP A 69 4.56 4.46 -16.08
CA TRP A 69 5.11 5.34 -15.06
C TRP A 69 6.63 5.41 -15.10
N GLU A 70 7.31 4.30 -15.35
CA GLU A 70 8.76 4.29 -15.56
C GLU A 70 9.14 5.17 -16.74
N GLU A 71 8.46 5.05 -17.89
CA GLU A 71 8.67 5.87 -19.07
C GLU A 71 8.38 7.35 -18.79
N TYR A 72 7.25 7.67 -18.14
CA TYR A 72 6.89 9.05 -17.77
C TYR A 72 7.97 9.69 -16.90
N ILE A 73 8.42 8.99 -15.88
CA ILE A 73 9.45 9.49 -14.96
C ILE A 73 10.78 9.69 -15.67
N ASN A 74 11.21 8.72 -16.48
CA ASN A 74 12.47 8.79 -17.19
C ASN A 74 12.47 9.94 -18.21
N THR A 75 11.38 10.09 -18.96
CA THR A 75 11.23 11.17 -19.97
C THR A 75 11.25 12.55 -19.33
N ASN A 76 10.59 12.71 -18.17
CA ASN A 76 10.51 14.00 -17.50
C ASN A 76 11.66 14.27 -16.51
N SER A 77 12.58 13.32 -16.34
CA SER A 77 13.80 13.47 -15.50
C SER A 77 15.06 13.67 -16.33
N GLU A 78 14.96 14.04 -17.60
CA GLU A 78 16.12 14.26 -18.45
C GLU A 78 16.84 15.58 -18.10
N GLY A 79 18.17 15.55 -18.12
CA GLY A 79 19.02 16.69 -17.80
C GLY A 79 19.04 17.01 -16.30
N GLU A 80 18.71 18.25 -15.93
CA GLU A 80 18.64 18.70 -14.53
C GLU A 80 17.22 18.65 -13.96
N ALA A 81 16.24 18.24 -14.75
CA ALA A 81 14.87 18.11 -14.30
C ALA A 81 14.69 16.94 -13.35
N SER A 82 13.79 17.08 -12.40
CA SER A 82 13.41 16.02 -11.46
C SER A 82 11.89 15.90 -11.36
N VAL A 83 11.41 14.67 -11.36
CA VAL A 83 9.99 14.37 -11.12
C VAL A 83 9.82 13.99 -9.65
N VAL A 84 9.01 14.75 -8.93
CA VAL A 84 8.57 14.44 -7.57
C VAL A 84 7.12 13.97 -7.65
N ILE A 85 6.82 12.86 -7.00
CA ILE A 85 5.48 12.27 -6.98
C ILE A 85 4.94 12.33 -5.55
N TYR A 86 3.73 12.87 -5.41
CA TYR A 86 3.00 12.96 -4.15
C TYR A 86 1.77 12.07 -4.19
N GLY A 87 1.53 11.35 -3.12
CA GLY A 87 0.38 10.46 -2.98
C GLY A 87 0.79 9.01 -2.68
N PRO A 88 -0.13 8.07 -2.77
CA PRO A 88 -1.53 8.29 -3.15
C PRO A 88 -2.31 9.08 -2.08
N VAL A 89 -3.27 9.88 -2.52
CA VAL A 89 -4.28 10.49 -1.68
C VAL A 89 -5.62 9.83 -2.02
N PHE A 90 -6.21 9.13 -1.06
CA PHE A 90 -7.53 8.53 -1.23
C PHE A 90 -8.59 9.61 -1.08
N TYR A 91 -9.45 9.78 -2.09
CA TYR A 91 -10.37 10.92 -2.16
C TYR A 91 -11.85 10.52 -2.12
N GLU A 92 -12.14 9.23 -2.22
CA GLU A 92 -13.46 8.65 -2.02
C GLU A 92 -13.37 7.43 -1.11
N GLU A 93 -14.51 7.01 -0.56
CA GLU A 93 -14.58 5.84 0.30
C GLU A 93 -14.30 4.56 -0.50
N THR A 94 -13.43 3.71 0.01
CA THR A 94 -13.09 2.43 -0.61
C THR A 94 -14.26 1.47 -0.52
N GLU A 95 -14.71 0.97 -1.66
CA GLU A 95 -15.79 0.00 -1.74
C GLU A 95 -15.24 -1.44 -1.72
N VAL A 96 -15.80 -2.30 -0.87
CA VAL A 96 -15.46 -3.73 -0.82
C VAL A 96 -16.72 -4.56 -1.01
N ILE A 97 -16.75 -5.38 -2.06
CA ILE A 97 -17.87 -6.27 -2.39
C ILE A 97 -17.33 -7.68 -2.62
N GLY A 98 -17.45 -8.55 -1.61
CA GLY A 98 -16.93 -9.92 -1.66
C GLY A 98 -15.40 -9.93 -1.80
N ASP A 99 -14.90 -10.54 -2.88
CA ASP A 99 -13.47 -10.63 -3.18
C ASP A 99 -12.98 -9.50 -4.12
N ASN A 100 -13.76 -8.44 -4.31
CA ASN A 100 -13.40 -7.28 -5.10
C ASN A 100 -13.39 -6.03 -4.23
N ALA A 101 -12.41 -5.16 -4.48
CA ALA A 101 -12.37 -3.83 -3.90
C ALA A 101 -12.14 -2.78 -4.99
N THR A 102 -12.66 -1.58 -4.77
CA THR A 102 -12.41 -0.41 -5.60
C THR A 102 -11.87 0.70 -4.73
N VAL A 103 -10.68 1.17 -5.05
CA VAL A 103 -9.97 2.23 -4.34
C VAL A 103 -9.81 3.43 -5.27
N TYR A 104 -10.16 4.62 -4.77
CA TYR A 104 -10.05 5.87 -5.51
C TYR A 104 -8.83 6.65 -5.05
N ALA A 105 -7.81 6.74 -5.90
CA ALA A 105 -6.53 7.34 -5.56
C ALA A 105 -6.16 8.48 -6.50
N ARG A 106 -5.62 9.55 -5.92
CA ARG A 106 -5.08 10.71 -6.64
C ARG A 106 -3.57 10.76 -6.47
N ILE A 107 -2.87 10.91 -7.57
CA ILE A 107 -1.42 11.09 -7.66
C ILE A 107 -1.15 12.47 -8.22
N ILE A 108 -0.26 13.20 -7.60
CA ILE A 108 0.17 14.54 -8.05
C ILE A 108 1.65 14.45 -8.38
N THR A 109 2.03 14.91 -9.55
CA THR A 109 3.43 15.04 -9.94
C THR A 109 3.84 16.49 -9.93
N ASP A 110 5.10 16.74 -9.65
CA ASP A 110 5.73 18.06 -9.75
C ASP A 110 7.04 17.91 -10.54
N ILE A 111 7.16 18.64 -11.62
CA ILE A 111 8.35 18.62 -12.47
C ILE A 111 9.09 19.92 -12.24
N THR A 112 10.25 19.82 -11.60
CA THR A 112 11.10 20.97 -11.33
C THR A 112 12.19 21.04 -12.39
N PRO A 113 12.13 21.96 -13.36
CA PRO A 113 13.05 21.97 -14.49
C PRO A 113 14.48 22.33 -14.12
N PHE A 114 14.71 23.12 -13.04
CA PHE A 114 16.06 23.49 -12.58
C PHE A 114 16.08 23.78 -11.07
N PRO A 115 17.19 23.49 -10.38
CA PRO A 115 17.40 23.97 -9.02
C PRO A 115 17.31 25.50 -8.95
N GLY A 116 16.30 26.00 -8.21
CA GLY A 116 16.06 27.44 -8.03
C GLY A 116 15.08 28.09 -9.02
N SER A 117 14.49 27.35 -9.95
CA SER A 117 13.35 27.84 -10.72
C SER A 117 12.07 27.74 -9.88
N ASN A 118 11.20 28.78 -9.95
CA ASN A 118 9.88 28.76 -9.33
C ASN A 118 8.80 28.22 -10.29
N LEU A 119 9.20 27.58 -11.37
CA LEU A 119 8.30 27.02 -12.38
C LEU A 119 8.06 25.55 -12.01
N HIS A 120 6.86 25.28 -11.54
CA HIS A 120 6.36 23.93 -11.29
C HIS A 120 5.34 23.62 -12.39
N GLU A 121 5.64 22.64 -13.22
CA GLU A 121 4.64 21.99 -14.04
C GLU A 121 4.34 20.65 -13.40
N GLY A 122 3.10 20.45 -13.01
CA GLY A 122 2.66 19.21 -12.35
C GLY A 122 1.35 18.73 -12.94
N ASP A 123 1.22 17.43 -13.06
CA ASP A 123 0.01 16.76 -13.48
C ASP A 123 -0.72 16.16 -12.28
N VAL A 124 -2.05 16.11 -12.37
CA VAL A 124 -2.91 15.41 -11.41
C VAL A 124 -3.54 14.22 -12.10
N PHE A 125 -3.29 13.04 -11.58
CA PHE A 125 -3.84 11.78 -12.09
C PHE A 125 -4.85 11.24 -11.07
N GLU A 126 -6.06 10.94 -11.53
CA GLU A 126 -7.10 10.31 -10.71
C GLU A 126 -7.34 8.91 -11.24
N TYR A 127 -7.36 7.94 -10.33
CA TYR A 127 -7.49 6.54 -10.64
C TYR A 127 -8.62 5.90 -9.83
N GLU A 128 -9.42 5.12 -10.53
CA GLU A 128 -10.29 4.10 -9.96
C GLU A 128 -9.55 2.77 -10.09
N ILE A 129 -9.14 2.20 -8.96
CA ILE A 129 -8.26 1.04 -8.92
C ILE A 129 -9.07 -0.16 -8.45
N GLU A 130 -9.28 -1.12 -9.34
CA GLU A 130 -9.90 -2.38 -8.97
C GLU A 130 -8.86 -3.36 -8.42
N LEU A 131 -9.20 -4.03 -7.33
CA LEU A 131 -8.39 -5.09 -6.73
C LEU A 131 -9.18 -6.39 -6.64
N LEU A 132 -8.45 -7.50 -6.68
CA LEU A 132 -8.98 -8.84 -6.47
C LEU A 132 -8.28 -9.48 -5.27
N LYS A 133 -9.08 -10.03 -4.35
CA LYS A 133 -8.56 -10.75 -3.20
C LYS A 133 -8.03 -12.12 -3.62
N GLN A 134 -6.78 -12.40 -3.29
CA GLN A 134 -6.17 -13.68 -3.58
C GLN A 134 -6.51 -14.71 -2.50
N ASN A 135 -6.76 -15.95 -2.94
CA ASN A 135 -7.09 -17.06 -2.04
C ASN A 135 -5.87 -17.67 -1.32
N TYR A 136 -4.67 -17.11 -1.48
CA TYR A 136 -3.47 -17.57 -0.79
C TYR A 136 -3.29 -16.81 0.53
N PRO A 137 -2.89 -17.49 1.62
CA PRO A 137 -2.55 -16.77 2.86
C PRO A 137 -1.31 -15.90 2.64
N PRO A 138 -1.38 -14.65 3.11
CA PRO A 138 -2.46 -14.04 3.87
C PRO A 138 -3.41 -13.16 3.06
N GLY A 139 -4.24 -13.72 2.18
CA GLY A 139 -5.40 -13.04 1.59
C GLY A 139 -5.13 -11.60 1.09
N ASP A 140 -4.04 -11.42 0.39
CA ASP A 140 -3.60 -10.12 -0.09
C ASP A 140 -4.43 -9.69 -1.28
N TRP A 141 -4.62 -8.39 -1.44
CA TRP A 141 -5.28 -7.81 -2.58
C TRP A 141 -4.25 -7.59 -3.70
N GLU A 142 -4.61 -7.85 -4.93
CA GLU A 142 -3.79 -7.53 -6.10
C GLU A 142 -4.54 -6.57 -7.02
N LEU A 143 -3.85 -5.57 -7.57
CA LEU A 143 -4.38 -4.63 -8.55
C LEU A 143 -4.62 -5.36 -9.88
N LYS A 144 -5.84 -5.19 -10.46
CA LYS A 144 -6.23 -5.84 -11.72
C LYS A 144 -5.66 -5.15 -12.95
#